data_ed1e3f4fe50163086658b0aa80885aea
#
_entry.id   ed1e3f4fe50163086658b0aa80885aea
#
_cell.length_a   1.000
_cell.length_b   1.000
_cell.length_c   1.000
_cell.angle_alpha   90.00
_cell.angle_beta   90.00
_cell.angle_gamma   90.00
#
_symmetry.space_group_name_H-M   'P 1'
#
loop_
_entity.id
_entity.type
_entity.pdbx_description
1 polymer ?
#
loop_
_entity_poly.entity_id
_entity_poly.type
_entity_poly.pdbx_seq_one_letter_code
_entity_poly.pdbx_strand_id
1 'polypeptide(L)'
;IVKNSTRKQFVLANAPGNIKGYALAYVCRKNDILLMSSQHGVTIEISKAHDIMQIAFDNSVSDIMFSYNSRIIDIEKSTYFDKSKHYCVGMPLRHIRMKYSKKNHKSSTPIVYISTNLYHMGLALSSKTDYIKALDEQSIVLLVLSKLPHKVCYKTYPEDNRRYADPDPVLSSVKNADN
;
A
#
# COMPACT_ATOMS: atom_id res chain seq x y z
N ILE A 1 -7.11 -24.03 -21.06
CA ILE A 1 -8.27 -24.05 -20.11
C ILE A 1 -9.31 -23.00 -20.49
N VAL A 2 -8.93 -21.87 -21.10
CA VAL A 2 -9.82 -20.74 -21.39
C VAL A 2 -10.68 -20.93 -22.65
N LYS A 3 -10.26 -21.72 -23.61
CA LYS A 3 -10.85 -21.78 -24.96
C LYS A 3 -12.25 -22.44 -25.08
N ASN A 4 -12.76 -23.12 -24.06
CA ASN A 4 -14.01 -23.90 -24.17
C ASN A 4 -15.14 -23.38 -23.25
N SER A 5 -15.08 -22.18 -22.72
CA SER A 5 -16.15 -21.64 -21.89
C SER A 5 -17.10 -20.79 -22.72
N THR A 6 -18.38 -21.13 -22.71
CA THR A 6 -19.46 -20.31 -23.27
C THR A 6 -19.82 -19.10 -22.40
N ARG A 7 -19.22 -19.00 -21.20
CA ARG A 7 -19.44 -17.90 -20.26
C ARG A 7 -18.44 -16.77 -20.51
N LYS A 8 -18.88 -15.53 -20.37
CA LYS A 8 -17.97 -14.37 -20.34
C LYS A 8 -16.94 -14.55 -19.25
N GLN A 9 -15.68 -14.41 -19.61
CA GLN A 9 -14.55 -14.57 -18.70
C GLN A 9 -13.97 -13.20 -18.37
N PHE A 10 -13.46 -13.05 -17.17
CA PHE A 10 -12.70 -11.89 -16.75
C PHE A 10 -11.55 -12.34 -15.84
N VAL A 11 -10.53 -11.52 -15.77
CA VAL A 11 -9.40 -11.69 -14.86
C VAL A 11 -9.36 -10.48 -13.94
N LEU A 12 -9.29 -10.73 -12.64
CA LEU A 12 -9.03 -9.69 -11.63
C LEU A 12 -7.57 -9.79 -11.20
N ALA A 13 -6.83 -8.71 -11.36
CA ALA A 13 -5.44 -8.61 -10.99
C ALA A 13 -5.22 -7.44 -10.02
N ASN A 14 -4.25 -7.57 -9.13
CA ASN A 14 -3.80 -6.49 -8.29
C ASN A 14 -2.53 -5.89 -8.90
N ALA A 15 -2.49 -4.58 -9.09
CA ALA A 15 -1.34 -3.85 -9.64
C ALA A 15 -0.72 -4.50 -10.90
N PRO A 16 -1.46 -4.64 -12.01
CA PRO A 16 -0.99 -5.34 -13.20
C PRO A 16 0.04 -4.55 -14.04
N GLY A 17 0.41 -3.34 -13.64
CA GLY A 17 1.39 -2.50 -14.33
C GLY A 17 2.84 -2.97 -14.17
N ASN A 18 3.10 -4.23 -14.45
CA ASN A 18 4.44 -4.85 -14.40
C ASN A 18 4.59 -5.86 -15.53
N ILE A 19 5.80 -6.40 -15.73
CA ILE A 19 6.11 -7.31 -16.86
C ILE A 19 5.12 -8.49 -16.95
N LYS A 20 4.78 -9.11 -15.83
CA LYS A 20 3.82 -10.23 -15.80
C LYS A 20 2.40 -9.77 -16.14
N GLY A 21 2.02 -8.60 -15.64
CA GLY A 21 0.72 -8.00 -15.93
C GLY A 21 0.59 -7.55 -17.39
N TYR A 22 1.66 -7.05 -18.02
CA TYR A 22 1.66 -6.74 -19.45
C TYR A 22 1.47 -7.99 -20.30
N ALA A 23 2.15 -9.09 -19.96
CA ALA A 23 1.95 -10.36 -20.63
C ALA A 23 0.51 -10.90 -20.44
N LEU A 24 -0.04 -10.78 -19.22
CA LEU A 24 -1.41 -11.14 -18.91
C LEU A 24 -2.41 -10.30 -19.72
N ALA A 25 -2.22 -8.99 -19.78
CA ALA A 25 -3.07 -8.07 -20.54
C ALA A 25 -3.07 -8.41 -22.05
N TYR A 26 -1.90 -8.76 -22.58
CA TYR A 26 -1.79 -9.21 -23.97
C TYR A 26 -2.61 -10.48 -24.24
N VAL A 27 -2.50 -11.48 -23.35
CA VAL A 27 -3.27 -12.72 -23.46
C VAL A 27 -4.77 -12.47 -23.31
N CYS A 28 -5.16 -11.62 -22.35
CA CYS A 28 -6.56 -11.25 -22.15
C CYS A 28 -7.15 -10.62 -23.41
N ARG A 29 -6.48 -9.62 -23.98
CA ARG A 29 -6.93 -8.94 -25.22
C ARG A 29 -7.02 -9.85 -26.41
N LYS A 30 -6.07 -10.80 -26.57
CA LYS A 30 -6.13 -11.80 -27.65
C LYS A 30 -7.31 -12.76 -27.55
N ASN A 31 -7.92 -12.91 -26.41
CA ASN A 31 -8.99 -13.88 -26.16
C ASN A 31 -10.30 -13.19 -25.74
N ASP A 32 -10.46 -11.88 -25.94
CA ASP A 32 -11.62 -11.08 -25.54
C ASP A 32 -12.00 -11.25 -24.06
N ILE A 33 -10.99 -11.33 -23.21
CA ILE A 33 -11.13 -11.44 -21.75
C ILE A 33 -10.89 -10.06 -21.15
N LEU A 34 -11.82 -9.58 -20.32
CA LEU A 34 -11.65 -8.34 -19.60
C LEU A 34 -10.61 -8.49 -18.49
N LEU A 35 -9.63 -7.59 -18.48
CA LEU A 35 -8.69 -7.44 -17.39
C LEU A 35 -9.19 -6.34 -16.44
N MET A 36 -9.49 -6.73 -15.23
CA MET A 36 -9.94 -5.84 -14.17
C MET A 36 -8.83 -5.66 -13.15
N SER A 37 -8.71 -4.48 -12.60
CA SER A 37 -7.80 -4.20 -11.49
C SER A 37 -8.52 -3.50 -10.35
N SER A 38 -7.88 -3.50 -9.19
CA SER A 38 -8.36 -2.77 -8.02
C SER A 38 -7.26 -1.88 -7.48
N GLN A 39 -7.63 -0.73 -6.97
CA GLN A 39 -6.72 0.13 -6.22
C GLN A 39 -6.08 -0.67 -5.08
N HIS A 40 -4.74 -0.68 -4.98
CA HIS A 40 -4.04 -1.47 -3.98
C HIS A 40 -3.66 -0.68 -2.72
N GLY A 41 -3.74 0.65 -2.76
CA GLY A 41 -3.40 1.51 -1.62
C GLY A 41 -4.04 2.89 -1.70
N VAL A 42 -3.83 3.70 -0.69
CA VAL A 42 -4.36 5.07 -0.58
C VAL A 42 -3.27 6.15 -0.72
N THR A 43 -2.06 5.76 -1.00
CA THR A 43 -0.89 6.66 -1.04
C THR A 43 -1.05 7.77 -2.08
N ILE A 44 -1.69 7.47 -3.19
CA ILE A 44 -2.00 8.41 -4.28
C ILE A 44 -2.85 9.60 -3.80
N GLU A 45 -3.72 9.40 -2.81
CA GLU A 45 -4.55 10.45 -2.25
C GLU A 45 -3.81 11.36 -1.27
N ILE A 46 -2.67 10.88 -0.77
CA ILE A 46 -1.90 11.53 0.30
C ILE A 46 -0.70 12.25 -0.27
N SER A 47 -0.05 11.70 -1.28
CA SER A 47 1.22 12.19 -1.81
C SER A 47 1.20 12.29 -3.33
N LYS A 48 1.33 13.52 -3.85
CA LYS A 48 1.44 13.78 -5.29
C LYS A 48 2.67 13.13 -5.93
N ALA A 49 3.71 12.83 -5.15
CA ALA A 49 4.91 12.17 -5.66
C ALA A 49 4.69 10.70 -6.04
N HIS A 50 3.63 10.08 -5.55
CA HIS A 50 3.31 8.67 -5.77
C HIS A 50 2.18 8.45 -6.78
N ASP A 51 1.48 9.50 -7.20
CA ASP A 51 0.29 9.38 -8.04
C ASP A 51 0.58 8.70 -9.38
N ILE A 52 1.56 9.19 -10.14
CA ILE A 52 1.89 8.67 -11.48
C ILE A 52 2.33 7.21 -11.42
N MET A 53 3.21 6.86 -10.48
CA MET A 53 3.71 5.49 -10.37
C MET A 53 2.61 4.52 -9.93
N GLN A 54 1.82 4.89 -8.93
CA GLN A 54 0.76 4.04 -8.44
C GLN A 54 -0.33 3.84 -9.49
N ILE A 55 -0.71 4.89 -10.23
CA ILE A 55 -1.66 4.79 -11.34
C ILE A 55 -1.11 3.88 -12.43
N ALA A 56 0.18 4.00 -12.77
CA ALA A 56 0.81 3.14 -13.74
C ALA A 56 0.75 1.66 -13.32
N PHE A 57 0.99 1.37 -12.04
CA PHE A 57 0.90 0.01 -11.51
C PHE A 57 -0.53 -0.54 -11.48
N ASP A 58 -1.50 0.27 -11.09
CA ASP A 58 -2.87 -0.20 -10.89
C ASP A 58 -3.67 -0.24 -12.19
N ASN A 59 -3.46 0.73 -13.07
CA ASN A 59 -4.42 1.02 -14.14
C ASN A 59 -3.85 0.99 -15.57
N SER A 60 -2.53 1.00 -15.78
CA SER A 60 -1.94 1.19 -17.12
C SER A 60 -2.39 0.19 -18.19
N VAL A 61 -2.83 -1.00 -17.81
CA VAL A 61 -3.21 -2.09 -18.74
C VAL A 61 -4.60 -2.66 -18.52
N SER A 62 -5.33 -2.14 -17.53
CA SER A 62 -6.65 -2.65 -17.17
C SER A 62 -7.75 -2.08 -18.07
N ASP A 63 -8.77 -2.87 -18.34
CA ASP A 63 -9.98 -2.43 -19.05
C ASP A 63 -10.99 -1.83 -18.05
N ILE A 64 -10.98 -2.32 -16.81
CA ILE A 64 -11.83 -1.87 -15.72
C ILE A 64 -10.97 -1.66 -14.46
N MET A 65 -11.20 -0.53 -13.78
CA MET A 65 -10.55 -0.19 -12.51
C MET A 65 -11.58 -0.03 -11.40
N PHE A 66 -11.39 -0.75 -10.30
CA PHE A 66 -12.17 -0.58 -9.08
C PHE A 66 -11.45 0.32 -8.10
N SER A 67 -12.04 1.47 -7.80
CA SER A 67 -11.46 2.49 -6.94
C SER A 67 -12.19 2.56 -5.60
N TYR A 68 -11.48 2.98 -4.55
CA TYR A 68 -12.07 3.10 -3.22
C TYR A 68 -13.02 4.28 -3.08
N ASN A 69 -12.77 5.35 -3.82
CA ASN A 69 -13.61 6.54 -3.80
C ASN A 69 -13.54 7.32 -5.12
N SER A 70 -14.41 8.32 -5.29
CA SER A 70 -14.48 9.13 -6.51
C SER A 70 -13.26 10.03 -6.71
N ARG A 71 -12.61 10.48 -5.64
CA ARG A 71 -11.43 11.36 -5.74
C ARG A 71 -10.27 10.69 -6.47
N ILE A 72 -10.09 9.38 -6.28
CA ILE A 72 -9.09 8.62 -7.03
C ILE A 72 -9.38 8.66 -8.52
N ILE A 73 -10.64 8.50 -8.89
CA ILE A 73 -11.06 8.54 -10.30
C ILE A 73 -10.70 9.89 -10.93
N ASP A 74 -10.91 10.99 -10.22
CA ASP A 74 -10.58 12.33 -10.72
C ASP A 74 -9.06 12.51 -10.88
N ILE A 75 -8.26 11.99 -9.94
CA ILE A 75 -6.80 12.01 -10.04
C ILE A 75 -6.33 11.16 -11.22
N GLU A 76 -6.84 9.95 -11.38
CA GLU A 76 -6.45 9.04 -12.46
C GLU A 76 -6.80 9.58 -13.84
N LYS A 77 -8.00 10.16 -14.01
CA LYS A 77 -8.45 10.78 -15.26
C LYS A 77 -7.57 11.94 -15.71
N SER A 78 -6.88 12.60 -14.80
CA SER A 78 -5.94 13.66 -15.12
C SER A 78 -4.60 13.15 -15.66
N THR A 79 -4.38 11.83 -15.69
CA THR A 79 -3.11 11.23 -16.08
C THR A 79 -3.15 10.58 -17.44
N TYR A 80 -1.96 10.42 -18.05
CA TYR A 80 -1.81 9.73 -19.34
C TYR A 80 -2.22 8.25 -19.30
N PHE A 81 -2.17 7.62 -18.12
CA PHE A 81 -2.41 6.19 -17.94
C PHE A 81 -3.89 5.83 -17.80
N ASP A 82 -4.78 6.82 -17.71
CA ASP A 82 -6.21 6.56 -17.62
C ASP A 82 -6.78 6.09 -18.95
N LYS A 83 -6.95 4.78 -19.09
CA LYS A 83 -7.58 4.14 -20.24
C LYS A 83 -8.70 3.16 -19.84
N SER A 84 -8.93 3.00 -18.56
CA SER A 84 -9.90 2.05 -18.04
C SER A 84 -11.25 2.68 -17.73
N LYS A 85 -12.28 1.84 -17.67
CA LYS A 85 -13.56 2.23 -17.12
C LYS A 85 -13.53 2.13 -15.60
N HIS A 86 -13.81 3.23 -14.91
CA HIS A 86 -13.75 3.31 -13.46
C HIS A 86 -15.07 2.99 -12.77
N TYR A 87 -14.98 2.28 -11.65
CA TYR A 87 -16.08 2.04 -10.73
C TYR A 87 -15.63 2.31 -9.29
N CYS A 88 -16.33 3.22 -8.61
CA CYS A 88 -16.14 3.45 -7.18
C CYS A 88 -16.88 2.38 -6.39
N VAL A 89 -16.14 1.52 -5.71
CA VAL A 89 -16.69 0.36 -4.97
C VAL A 89 -16.51 0.46 -3.45
N GLY A 90 -15.81 1.48 -2.98
CA GLY A 90 -15.45 1.63 -1.57
C GLY A 90 -14.36 0.64 -1.12
N MET A 91 -14.19 0.52 0.19
CA MET A 91 -13.28 -0.43 0.83
C MET A 91 -14.06 -1.54 1.55
N PRO A 92 -14.49 -2.58 0.85
CA PRO A 92 -15.45 -3.57 1.40
C PRO A 92 -14.95 -4.23 2.68
N LEU A 93 -13.69 -4.65 2.72
CA LEU A 93 -13.11 -5.32 3.90
C LEU A 93 -13.02 -4.38 5.11
N ARG A 94 -12.67 -3.11 4.89
CA ARG A 94 -12.62 -2.12 5.98
C ARG A 94 -14.03 -1.84 6.51
N HIS A 95 -15.00 -1.70 5.61
CA HIS A 95 -16.41 -1.50 6.00
C HIS A 95 -16.93 -2.66 6.85
N ILE A 96 -16.67 -3.90 6.41
CA ILE A 96 -17.03 -5.12 7.15
C ILE A 96 -16.37 -5.13 8.54
N ARG A 97 -15.07 -4.88 8.61
CA ARG A 97 -14.33 -4.83 9.88
C ARG A 97 -14.87 -3.76 10.82
N MET A 98 -15.19 -2.57 10.31
CA MET A 98 -15.77 -1.49 11.12
C MET A 98 -17.18 -1.83 11.61
N LYS A 99 -18.01 -2.43 10.75
CA LYS A 99 -19.38 -2.82 11.09
C LYS A 99 -19.43 -3.88 12.20
N TYR A 100 -18.52 -4.84 12.16
CA TYR A 100 -18.48 -5.95 13.12
C TYR A 100 -17.48 -5.76 14.26
N SER A 101 -16.70 -4.69 14.24
CA SER A 101 -15.81 -4.36 15.34
C SER A 101 -16.63 -3.93 16.54
N LYS A 102 -16.60 -4.72 17.61
CA LYS A 102 -17.13 -4.30 18.90
C LYS A 102 -16.30 -3.12 19.40
N LYS A 103 -16.92 -1.96 19.59
CA LYS A 103 -16.28 -0.77 20.20
C LYS A 103 -16.01 -1.07 21.67
N ASN A 104 -14.97 -1.81 21.98
CA ASN A 104 -14.46 -1.91 23.34
C ASN A 104 -13.65 -0.65 23.63
N HIS A 105 -14.31 0.43 24.00
CA HIS A 105 -13.67 1.62 24.57
C HIS A 105 -13.16 1.27 25.98
N LYS A 106 -12.04 0.59 26.10
CA LYS A 106 -11.28 0.57 27.34
C LYS A 106 -10.59 1.92 27.50
N SER A 107 -10.67 2.49 28.68
CA SER A 107 -10.24 3.86 29.01
C SER A 107 -8.73 4.16 28.89
N SER A 108 -7.92 3.20 28.51
CA SER A 108 -6.49 3.39 28.25
C SER A 108 -6.08 2.65 27.00
N THR A 109 -6.23 3.32 25.85
CA THR A 109 -5.71 2.79 24.58
C THR A 109 -4.22 3.13 24.51
N PRO A 110 -3.31 2.16 24.33
CA PRO A 110 -1.90 2.45 24.18
C PRO A 110 -1.64 3.18 22.86
N ILE A 111 -0.63 4.02 22.84
CA ILE A 111 -0.11 4.59 21.60
C ILE A 111 0.63 3.47 20.88
N VAL A 112 0.24 3.18 19.64
CA VAL A 112 0.95 2.19 18.82
C VAL A 112 1.74 2.91 17.74
N TYR A 113 3.06 2.87 17.85
CA TYR A 113 3.95 3.33 16.80
C TYR A 113 4.29 2.18 15.85
N ILE A 114 3.96 2.35 14.60
CA ILE A 114 4.20 1.34 13.56
C ILE A 114 5.42 1.76 12.76
N SER A 115 6.46 0.94 12.79
CA SER A 115 7.68 1.13 12.01
C SER A 115 7.41 1.07 10.51
N THR A 116 8.26 1.72 9.73
CA THR A 116 8.29 1.62 8.27
C THR A 116 9.42 0.73 7.81
N ASN A 117 9.32 0.22 6.58
CA ASN A 117 10.40 -0.55 5.98
C ASN A 117 11.56 0.36 5.58
N LEU A 118 12.65 0.31 6.33
CA LEU A 118 13.84 1.13 6.09
C LEU A 118 14.54 0.80 4.77
N TYR A 119 14.45 -0.43 4.28
CA TYR A 119 15.17 -0.86 3.06
C TYR A 119 14.43 -0.53 1.76
N HIS A 120 13.12 -0.36 1.78
CA HIS A 120 12.36 0.04 0.60
C HIS A 120 12.45 1.54 0.28
N MET A 121 12.91 2.34 1.23
CA MET A 121 13.04 3.79 1.03
C MET A 121 14.04 4.13 -0.09
N GLY A 122 15.07 3.31 -0.31
CA GLY A 122 16.05 3.50 -1.37
C GLY A 122 15.60 3.08 -2.77
N LEU A 123 14.48 2.36 -2.90
CA LEU A 123 13.94 1.92 -4.19
C LEU A 123 12.87 2.87 -4.74
N ALA A 124 12.35 3.77 -3.93
CA ALA A 124 11.46 4.81 -4.40
C ALA A 124 12.29 5.87 -5.14
N LEU A 125 12.19 5.89 -6.45
CA LEU A 125 12.91 6.81 -7.35
C LEU A 125 12.74 8.31 -7.02
N SER A 126 11.82 8.64 -6.12
CA SER A 126 11.51 10.01 -5.72
C SER A 126 11.99 10.39 -4.31
N SER A 127 12.39 9.44 -3.46
CA SER A 127 12.83 9.78 -2.11
C SER A 127 14.34 9.86 -2.03
N LYS A 128 14.86 11.06 -1.82
CA LYS A 128 16.25 11.32 -1.39
C LYS A 128 16.48 10.93 0.08
N THR A 129 15.59 10.12 0.66
CA THR A 129 15.67 9.75 2.05
C THR A 129 16.66 8.62 2.20
N ASP A 130 17.79 8.95 2.77
CA ASP A 130 18.81 8.00 3.15
C ASP A 130 18.28 7.06 4.25
N TYR A 131 18.73 5.81 4.25
CA TYR A 131 18.46 4.83 5.30
C TYR A 131 18.79 5.36 6.70
N ILE A 132 19.95 6.01 6.85
CA ILE A 132 20.39 6.60 8.12
C ILE A 132 19.38 7.65 8.60
N LYS A 133 18.99 8.56 7.72
CA LYS A 133 18.00 9.59 8.05
C LYS A 133 16.65 9.00 8.46
N ALA A 134 16.18 7.97 7.78
CA ALA A 134 14.94 7.29 8.12
C ALA A 134 15.04 6.56 9.48
N LEU A 135 16.19 5.98 9.78
CA LEU A 135 16.47 5.38 11.09
C LEU A 135 16.46 6.43 12.20
N ASP A 136 17.14 7.56 11.98
CA ASP A 136 17.21 8.66 12.94
C ASP A 136 15.82 9.25 13.20
N GLU A 137 15.04 9.52 12.17
CA GLU A 137 13.67 10.04 12.29
C GLU A 137 12.79 9.09 13.12
N GLN A 138 12.83 7.79 12.87
CA GLN A 138 12.06 6.82 13.66
C GLN A 138 12.55 6.73 15.11
N SER A 139 13.85 6.78 15.33
CA SER A 139 14.45 6.74 16.66
C SER A 139 14.07 7.97 17.48
N ILE A 140 14.12 9.16 16.89
CA ILE A 140 13.70 10.42 17.54
C ILE A 140 12.22 10.36 17.91
N VAL A 141 11.35 9.92 17.00
CA VAL A 141 9.92 9.79 17.31
C VAL A 141 9.68 8.82 18.47
N LEU A 142 10.36 7.70 18.49
CA LEU A 142 10.22 6.70 19.56
C LEU A 142 10.69 7.24 20.91
N LEU A 143 11.83 7.96 20.92
CA LEU A 143 12.35 8.62 22.12
C LEU A 143 11.39 9.69 22.65
N VAL A 144 10.76 10.47 21.78
CA VAL A 144 9.74 11.45 22.20
C VAL A 144 8.51 10.74 22.77
N LEU A 145 8.05 9.69 22.11
CA LEU A 145 6.89 8.93 22.58
C LEU A 145 7.15 8.23 23.91
N SER A 146 8.36 7.74 24.16
CA SER A 146 8.73 7.08 25.42
C SER A 146 8.64 7.98 26.65
N LYS A 147 8.76 9.32 26.45
CA LYS A 147 8.63 10.33 27.50
C LYS A 147 7.19 10.71 27.85
N LEU A 148 6.22 10.22 27.10
CA LEU A 148 4.81 10.50 27.35
C LEU A 148 4.29 9.64 28.51
N PRO A 149 3.32 10.15 29.32
CA PRO A 149 2.71 9.41 30.43
C PRO A 149 1.70 8.36 29.92
N HIS A 150 2.02 7.68 28.84
CA HIS A 150 1.16 6.70 28.20
C HIS A 150 1.95 5.43 27.85
N LYS A 151 1.26 4.30 27.86
CA LYS A 151 1.87 3.06 27.34
C LYS A 151 2.12 3.20 25.85
N VAL A 152 3.36 3.08 25.42
CA VAL A 152 3.75 3.05 24.02
C VAL A 152 4.07 1.62 23.61
N CYS A 153 3.49 1.17 22.51
CA CYS A 153 3.77 -0.13 21.89
C CYS A 153 4.45 0.12 20.54
N TYR A 154 5.65 -0.38 20.39
CA TYR A 154 6.34 -0.38 19.09
C TYR A 154 5.99 -1.64 18.31
N LYS A 155 5.51 -1.46 17.07
CA LYS A 155 5.26 -2.54 16.14
C LYS A 155 6.28 -2.50 15.03
N THR A 156 7.13 -3.51 14.96
CA THR A 156 8.10 -3.68 13.88
C THR A 156 7.37 -3.85 12.54
N TYR A 157 8.03 -3.45 11.46
CA TYR A 157 7.50 -3.69 10.12
C TYR A 157 7.51 -5.21 9.84
N PRO A 158 6.36 -5.80 9.48
CA PRO A 158 6.28 -7.23 9.20
C PRO A 158 6.87 -7.51 7.82
N GLU A 159 8.10 -8.00 7.78
CA GLU A 159 8.70 -8.54 6.56
C GLU A 159 8.95 -10.02 6.71
N ASP A 160 8.36 -10.82 5.82
CA ASP A 160 8.60 -12.26 5.73
C ASP A 160 10.06 -12.55 5.34
N ASN A 161 10.65 -11.65 4.55
CA ASN A 161 12.07 -11.65 4.22
C ASN A 161 12.79 -10.67 5.16
N ARG A 162 13.03 -11.06 6.38
CA ARG A 162 13.77 -10.25 7.35
C ARG A 162 15.10 -9.76 6.74
N ARG A 163 15.03 -8.60 6.12
CA ARG A 163 16.21 -7.91 5.56
C ARG A 163 17.00 -7.19 6.65
N TYR A 164 16.46 -7.16 7.87
CA TYR A 164 17.16 -6.65 9.02
C TYR A 164 17.88 -7.77 9.75
N ALA A 165 19.07 -7.45 10.21
CA ALA A 165 19.64 -8.22 11.29
C ALA A 165 18.73 -8.11 12.53
N ASP A 166 18.53 -9.19 13.26
CA ASP A 166 17.94 -9.15 14.60
C ASP A 166 19.08 -8.77 15.57
N PRO A 167 18.93 -7.74 16.41
CA PRO A 167 17.72 -6.99 16.75
C PRO A 167 17.34 -5.89 15.75
N ASP A 168 16.08 -5.43 15.84
CA ASP A 168 15.57 -4.30 15.06
C ASP A 168 16.43 -3.04 15.30
N PRO A 169 16.95 -2.38 14.25
CA PRO A 169 17.91 -1.28 14.38
C PRO A 169 17.32 -0.05 15.08
N VAL A 170 16.03 0.23 14.92
CA VAL A 170 15.36 1.34 15.59
C VAL A 170 15.27 1.08 17.09
N LEU A 171 14.87 -0.12 17.51
CA LEU A 171 14.84 -0.51 18.92
C LEU A 171 16.22 -0.51 19.54
N SER A 172 17.23 -0.96 18.82
CA SER A 172 18.61 -0.97 19.30
C SER A 172 19.14 0.45 19.49
N SER A 173 18.83 1.37 18.58
CA SER A 173 19.21 2.78 18.66
C SER A 173 18.59 3.44 19.88
N VAL A 174 17.30 3.21 20.15
CA VAL A 174 16.61 3.79 21.31
C VAL A 174 17.12 3.23 22.64
N LYS A 175 17.35 1.92 22.74
CA LYS A 175 17.90 1.29 23.96
C LYS A 175 19.30 1.79 24.31
N ASN A 176 20.11 2.11 23.30
CA ASN A 176 21.46 2.63 23.51
C ASN A 176 21.47 4.13 23.87
N ALA A 177 20.40 4.85 23.61
CA ALA A 177 20.29 6.27 23.95
C ALA A 177 19.84 6.51 25.42
N ASP A 178 19.28 5.49 26.07
CA ASP A 178 18.84 5.55 27.49
C ASP A 178 19.93 5.13 28.48
N ASN A 179 21.11 4.71 27.99
CA ASN A 179 22.32 4.40 28.78
C ASN A 179 23.33 5.54 28.66
#